data_a6a74d0952e0c46ca73234f7aacf5992
#
_entry.id   a6a74d0952e0c46ca73234f7aacf5992
#
_cell.length_a   1.000
_cell.length_b   1.000
_cell.length_c   1.000
_cell.angle_alpha   90.00
_cell.angle_beta   90.00
_cell.angle_gamma   90.00
#
_symmetry.space_group_name_H-M   'P 1'
#
loop_
_entity.id
_entity.type
_entity.pdbx_description
1 polymer ?
#
loop_
_entity_poly.entity_id
_entity_poly.type
_entity_poly.pdbx_seq_one_letter_code
_entity_poly.pdbx_strand_id
1 'polypeptide(L)'
;MMSDFSGKVILITGATSGLGATAAISLAGQGAKVAITGRREEQGKAVVAQMQAAGGDGLFIKADVTARADVEAMVAKTVERFGRLDGAVNNAGITGGMFKPLADYSDEDWDSVIDTNLTGVFLCMRAQIPAILASGGGSIVNISSAYGLNGGDIGNAGYVSSKWGVIGLTKTAAIDYARLGIRVNAICPGYCHSEMVDPYVEAEPAMFEKIFSRHSAMNRLGESQEVADAIEWLLSDQSSFVNGAAIPIEGGETTRLY
;
A
#
# COMPACT_ATOMS: atom_id res chain seq x y z
N MET A 1 16.79 -16.49 -3.48
CA MET A 1 16.36 -17.05 -2.19
C MET A 1 15.17 -16.24 -1.77
N MET A 2 14.06 -16.88 -1.40
CA MET A 2 12.93 -16.18 -0.77
C MET A 2 13.39 -15.56 0.54
N SER A 3 12.87 -14.38 0.88
CA SER A 3 13.16 -13.74 2.15
C SER A 3 12.54 -14.56 3.28
N ASP A 4 13.24 -14.73 4.39
CA ASP A 4 12.70 -15.40 5.57
C ASP A 4 12.08 -14.34 6.49
N PHE A 5 10.75 -14.41 6.65
CA PHE A 5 10.00 -13.53 7.55
C PHE A 5 9.62 -14.21 8.88
N SER A 6 10.22 -15.36 9.19
CA SER A 6 9.96 -16.10 10.43
C SER A 6 10.10 -15.20 11.66
N GLY A 7 9.04 -15.10 12.44
CA GLY A 7 8.98 -14.29 13.66
C GLY A 7 8.80 -12.78 13.45
N LYS A 8 8.79 -12.29 12.22
CA LYS A 8 8.45 -10.89 11.92
C LYS A 8 6.95 -10.66 12.00
N VAL A 9 6.56 -9.50 12.49
CA VAL A 9 5.16 -9.05 12.60
C VAL A 9 4.95 -7.88 11.65
N ILE A 10 4.01 -8.03 10.72
CA ILE A 10 3.70 -7.02 9.69
C ILE A 10 2.24 -6.61 9.81
N LEU A 11 1.97 -5.30 9.75
CA LEU A 11 0.64 -4.72 9.72
C LEU A 11 0.36 -4.14 8.32
N ILE A 12 -0.75 -4.58 7.68
CA ILE A 12 -1.12 -4.15 6.32
C ILE A 12 -2.50 -3.50 6.34
N THR A 13 -2.61 -2.25 5.91
CA THR A 13 -3.89 -1.55 5.81
C THR A 13 -4.55 -1.75 4.45
N GLY A 14 -5.89 -1.77 4.40
CA GLY A 14 -6.63 -1.97 3.16
C GLY A 14 -6.41 -3.34 2.53
N ALA A 15 -6.19 -4.37 3.35
CA ALA A 15 -5.82 -5.70 2.89
C ALA A 15 -6.99 -6.70 2.87
N THR A 16 -8.21 -6.22 2.65
CA THR A 16 -9.39 -7.08 2.45
C THR A 16 -9.53 -7.58 1.01
N SER A 17 -8.69 -7.08 0.08
CA SER A 17 -8.65 -7.46 -1.33
C SER A 17 -7.39 -6.90 -2.02
N GLY A 18 -7.20 -7.22 -3.31
CA GLY A 18 -6.20 -6.64 -4.20
C GLY A 18 -4.77 -6.75 -3.69
N LEU A 19 -3.96 -5.72 -3.94
CA LEU A 19 -2.52 -5.70 -3.63
C LEU A 19 -2.22 -6.02 -2.16
N GLY A 20 -3.00 -5.44 -1.24
CA GLY A 20 -2.81 -5.66 0.19
C GLY A 20 -3.09 -7.09 0.63
N ALA A 21 -4.14 -7.74 0.08
CA ALA A 21 -4.45 -9.13 0.37
C ALA A 21 -3.38 -10.07 -0.21
N THR A 22 -2.94 -9.84 -1.45
CA THR A 22 -1.87 -10.62 -2.09
C THR A 22 -0.59 -10.57 -1.26
N ALA A 23 -0.15 -9.36 -0.87
CA ALA A 23 1.03 -9.20 -0.02
C ALA A 23 0.88 -9.87 1.34
N ALA A 24 -0.32 -9.80 1.95
CA ALA A 24 -0.59 -10.43 3.24
C ALA A 24 -0.46 -11.96 3.18
N ILE A 25 -1.06 -12.58 2.15
CA ILE A 25 -1.02 -14.03 1.96
C ILE A 25 0.41 -14.50 1.68
N SER A 26 1.13 -13.79 0.82
CA SER A 26 2.50 -14.13 0.45
C SER A 26 3.46 -14.02 1.65
N LEU A 27 3.42 -12.92 2.41
CA LEU A 27 4.22 -12.73 3.63
C LEU A 27 3.91 -13.79 4.69
N ALA A 28 2.62 -14.12 4.88
CA ALA A 28 2.21 -15.17 5.80
C ALA A 28 2.78 -16.54 5.39
N GLY A 29 2.73 -16.89 4.10
CA GLY A 29 3.34 -18.11 3.55
C GLY A 29 4.87 -18.19 3.71
N GLN A 30 5.54 -17.04 3.92
CA GLN A 30 6.98 -16.94 4.19
C GLN A 30 7.30 -16.83 5.69
N GLY A 31 6.33 -17.13 6.56
CA GLY A 31 6.52 -17.23 8.01
C GLY A 31 6.28 -15.94 8.80
N ALA A 32 5.83 -14.86 8.18
CA ALA A 32 5.42 -13.66 8.90
C ALA A 32 4.13 -13.90 9.69
N LYS A 33 4.00 -13.22 10.83
CA LYS A 33 2.72 -13.00 11.51
C LYS A 33 2.12 -11.71 10.95
N VAL A 34 0.95 -11.80 10.34
CA VAL A 34 0.40 -10.66 9.59
C VAL A 34 -0.93 -10.20 10.19
N ALA A 35 -0.98 -8.94 10.62
CA ALA A 35 -2.23 -8.27 10.90
C ALA A 35 -2.70 -7.53 9.64
N ILE A 36 -3.95 -7.74 9.26
CA ILE A 36 -4.58 -7.01 8.15
C ILE A 36 -5.74 -6.16 8.66
N THR A 37 -5.94 -5.02 8.02
CA THR A 37 -7.06 -4.13 8.40
C THR A 37 -7.86 -3.68 7.19
N GLY A 38 -9.11 -3.32 7.45
CA GLY A 38 -10.05 -2.78 6.50
C GLY A 38 -11.45 -2.68 7.06
N ARG A 39 -12.37 -2.12 6.29
CA ARG A 39 -13.76 -1.89 6.71
C ARG A 39 -14.65 -3.12 6.50
N ARG A 40 -14.29 -3.99 5.56
CA ARG A 40 -15.07 -5.14 5.10
C ARG A 40 -14.71 -6.39 5.90
N GLU A 41 -15.52 -6.73 6.88
CA GLU A 41 -15.20 -7.77 7.86
C GLU A 41 -15.14 -9.17 7.26
N GLU A 42 -16.12 -9.55 6.44
CA GLU A 42 -16.19 -10.90 5.86
C GLU A 42 -15.04 -11.16 4.88
N GLN A 43 -14.69 -10.17 4.04
CA GLN A 43 -13.54 -10.24 3.16
C GLN A 43 -12.22 -10.34 3.95
N GLY A 44 -12.10 -9.56 5.03
CA GLY A 44 -10.93 -9.64 5.90
C GLY A 44 -10.75 -11.03 6.53
N LYS A 45 -11.83 -11.64 7.02
CA LYS A 45 -11.83 -13.02 7.54
C LYS A 45 -11.45 -14.03 6.46
N ALA A 46 -11.94 -13.85 5.23
CA ALA A 46 -11.59 -14.71 4.10
C ALA A 46 -10.08 -14.64 3.76
N VAL A 47 -9.49 -13.45 3.79
CA VAL A 47 -8.03 -13.28 3.59
C VAL A 47 -7.24 -13.96 4.72
N VAL A 48 -7.68 -13.83 5.98
CA VAL A 48 -7.05 -14.55 7.10
C VAL A 48 -7.09 -16.07 6.90
N ALA A 49 -8.21 -16.61 6.43
CA ALA A 49 -8.31 -18.03 6.12
C ALA A 49 -7.32 -18.47 5.00
N GLN A 50 -7.11 -17.62 3.99
CA GLN A 50 -6.10 -17.87 2.95
C GLN A 50 -4.67 -17.80 3.50
N MET A 51 -4.35 -16.85 4.38
CA MET A 51 -3.05 -16.79 5.07
C MET A 51 -2.78 -18.05 5.87
N GLN A 52 -3.80 -18.56 6.59
CA GLN A 52 -3.70 -19.82 7.36
C GLN A 52 -3.53 -21.03 6.44
N ALA A 53 -4.22 -21.08 5.31
CA ALA A 53 -4.04 -22.14 4.31
C ALA A 53 -2.63 -22.13 3.69
N ALA A 54 -1.98 -20.96 3.61
CA ALA A 54 -0.59 -20.80 3.21
C ALA A 54 0.42 -21.17 4.33
N GLY A 55 -0.06 -21.58 5.51
CA GLY A 55 0.77 -21.97 6.65
C GLY A 55 1.15 -20.83 7.61
N GLY A 56 0.58 -19.64 7.43
CA GLY A 56 0.90 -18.46 8.24
C GLY A 56 -0.05 -18.20 9.41
N ASP A 57 0.30 -17.22 10.25
CA ASP A 57 -0.53 -16.73 11.37
C ASP A 57 -1.07 -15.33 11.03
N GLY A 58 -2.39 -15.19 10.95
CA GLY A 58 -3.08 -13.99 10.52
C GLY A 58 -4.09 -13.46 11.52
N LEU A 59 -4.25 -12.12 11.54
CA LEU A 59 -5.24 -11.42 12.34
C LEU A 59 -5.96 -10.39 11.46
N PHE A 60 -7.29 -10.39 11.47
CA PHE A 60 -8.07 -9.30 10.90
C PHE A 60 -8.53 -8.33 12.00
N ILE A 61 -8.36 -7.04 11.75
CA ILE A 61 -8.82 -5.96 12.63
C ILE A 61 -9.68 -5.01 11.79
N LYS A 62 -10.97 -4.91 12.11
CA LYS A 62 -11.83 -3.92 11.47
C LYS A 62 -11.37 -2.51 11.86
N ALA A 63 -11.02 -1.69 10.87
CA ALA A 63 -10.56 -0.32 11.07
C ALA A 63 -10.78 0.54 9.83
N ASP A 64 -11.03 1.83 10.05
CA ASP A 64 -11.02 2.87 9.03
C ASP A 64 -9.78 3.75 9.26
N VAL A 65 -8.92 3.87 8.24
CA VAL A 65 -7.67 4.65 8.33
C VAL A 65 -7.92 6.16 8.47
N THR A 66 -9.11 6.64 8.17
CA THR A 66 -9.52 8.04 8.38
C THR A 66 -9.86 8.34 9.84
N ALA A 67 -10.17 7.31 10.63
CA ALA A 67 -10.52 7.42 12.04
C ALA A 67 -9.28 7.19 12.92
N ARG A 68 -8.80 8.26 13.58
CA ARG A 68 -7.61 8.21 14.46
C ARG A 68 -7.70 7.08 15.51
N ALA A 69 -8.85 6.95 16.18
CA ALA A 69 -9.05 5.93 17.20
C ALA A 69 -8.90 4.51 16.66
N ASP A 70 -9.40 4.24 15.44
CA ASP A 70 -9.27 2.95 14.79
C ASP A 70 -7.80 2.66 14.45
N VAL A 71 -7.07 3.68 13.96
CA VAL A 71 -5.65 3.56 13.63
C VAL A 71 -4.81 3.25 14.88
N GLU A 72 -5.05 3.94 15.97
CA GLU A 72 -4.37 3.65 17.25
C GLU A 72 -4.73 2.25 17.76
N ALA A 73 -6.01 1.88 17.69
CA ALA A 73 -6.49 0.56 18.13
C ALA A 73 -5.93 -0.60 17.28
N MET A 74 -5.79 -0.44 15.94
CA MET A 74 -5.25 -1.52 15.11
C MET A 74 -3.78 -1.80 15.42
N VAL A 75 -2.97 -0.77 15.67
CA VAL A 75 -1.57 -0.96 16.09
C VAL A 75 -1.50 -1.63 17.47
N ALA A 76 -2.28 -1.13 18.44
CA ALA A 76 -2.32 -1.71 19.79
C ALA A 76 -2.72 -3.19 19.78
N LYS A 77 -3.78 -3.56 19.05
CA LYS A 77 -4.24 -4.95 18.92
C LYS A 77 -3.22 -5.85 18.20
N THR A 78 -2.47 -5.31 17.24
CA THR A 78 -1.38 -6.04 16.57
C THR A 78 -0.28 -6.38 17.57
N VAL A 79 0.16 -5.40 18.34
CA VAL A 79 1.19 -5.59 19.37
C VAL A 79 0.68 -6.50 20.50
N GLU A 80 -0.56 -6.34 20.93
CA GLU A 80 -1.20 -7.21 21.94
C GLU A 80 -1.19 -8.68 21.49
N ARG A 81 -1.56 -8.95 20.23
CA ARG A 81 -1.67 -10.32 19.69
C ARG A 81 -0.32 -10.97 19.42
N PHE A 82 0.65 -10.20 18.92
CA PHE A 82 1.91 -10.75 18.40
C PHE A 82 3.16 -10.34 19.20
N GLY A 83 3.03 -9.39 20.14
CA GLY A 83 4.09 -8.95 21.04
C GLY A 83 5.02 -7.88 20.49
N ARG A 84 4.94 -7.56 19.18
CA ARG A 84 5.83 -6.62 18.48
C ARG A 84 5.23 -6.11 17.17
N LEU A 85 5.90 -5.15 16.54
CA LEU A 85 5.65 -4.72 15.16
C LEU A 85 6.99 -4.47 14.47
N ASP A 86 7.33 -5.24 13.42
CA ASP A 86 8.58 -5.13 12.68
C ASP A 86 8.45 -4.37 11.37
N GLY A 87 7.26 -4.35 10.81
CA GLY A 87 7.01 -3.65 9.56
C GLY A 87 5.56 -3.29 9.35
N ALA A 88 5.34 -2.36 8.44
CA ALA A 88 4.00 -1.94 8.05
C ALA A 88 3.89 -1.67 6.55
N VAL A 89 2.71 -1.95 5.99
CA VAL A 89 2.35 -1.59 4.62
C VAL A 89 1.10 -0.71 4.66
N ASN A 90 1.26 0.55 4.31
CA ASN A 90 0.17 1.51 4.21
C ASN A 90 -0.40 1.46 2.80
N ASN A 91 -1.33 0.51 2.59
CA ASN A 91 -1.91 0.20 1.28
C ASN A 91 -3.34 0.73 1.12
N ALA A 92 -4.07 1.02 2.19
CA ALA A 92 -5.43 1.55 2.09
C ALA A 92 -5.50 2.78 1.19
N GLY A 93 -6.44 2.78 0.24
CA GLY A 93 -6.63 3.88 -0.70
C GLY A 93 -7.90 3.73 -1.52
N ILE A 94 -8.36 4.84 -2.08
CA ILE A 94 -9.50 4.95 -2.99
C ILE A 94 -9.13 5.80 -4.20
N THR A 95 -9.82 5.62 -5.31
CA THR A 95 -9.64 6.45 -6.51
C THR A 95 -10.35 7.80 -6.39
N GLY A 96 -11.48 7.85 -5.69
CA GLY A 96 -12.35 9.03 -5.62
C GLY A 96 -12.98 9.36 -6.97
N GLY A 97 -13.27 10.65 -7.18
CA GLY A 97 -13.78 11.14 -8.45
C GLY A 97 -12.76 10.99 -9.58
N MET A 98 -13.18 10.36 -10.67
CA MET A 98 -12.39 10.21 -11.90
C MET A 98 -13.11 10.83 -13.09
N PHE A 99 -12.35 11.10 -14.15
CA PHE A 99 -12.86 11.66 -15.41
C PHE A 99 -13.47 13.06 -15.25
N LYS A 100 -13.02 13.84 -14.27
CA LYS A 100 -13.45 15.20 -14.00
C LYS A 100 -12.26 16.17 -14.17
N PRO A 101 -12.36 17.19 -15.03
CA PRO A 101 -11.38 18.28 -15.04
C PRO A 101 -11.26 18.93 -13.67
N LEU A 102 -10.10 19.52 -13.37
CA LEU A 102 -9.81 20.10 -12.06
C LEU A 102 -10.88 21.08 -11.56
N ALA A 103 -11.42 21.92 -12.45
CA ALA A 103 -12.44 22.91 -12.11
C ALA A 103 -13.81 22.29 -11.73
N ASP A 104 -14.06 21.05 -12.15
CA ASP A 104 -15.31 20.32 -11.89
C ASP A 104 -15.16 19.29 -10.76
N TYR A 105 -13.99 19.25 -10.11
CA TYR A 105 -13.74 18.33 -9.02
C TYR A 105 -14.47 18.81 -7.76
N SER A 106 -15.30 17.96 -7.16
CA SER A 106 -16.07 18.34 -5.97
C SER A 106 -15.23 18.35 -4.70
N ASP A 107 -15.61 19.18 -3.72
CA ASP A 107 -14.97 19.21 -2.40
C ASP A 107 -15.07 17.84 -1.71
N GLU A 108 -16.20 17.12 -1.87
CA GLU A 108 -16.41 15.78 -1.29
C GLU A 108 -15.46 14.74 -1.89
N ASP A 109 -15.28 14.75 -3.23
CA ASP A 109 -14.30 13.87 -3.89
C ASP A 109 -12.89 14.17 -3.40
N TRP A 110 -12.55 15.46 -3.30
CA TRP A 110 -11.25 15.90 -2.80
C TRP A 110 -11.02 15.44 -1.37
N ASP A 111 -11.90 15.80 -0.44
CA ASP A 111 -11.77 15.50 0.98
C ASP A 111 -11.69 14.00 1.23
N SER A 112 -12.57 13.21 0.61
CA SER A 112 -12.59 11.75 0.80
C SER A 112 -11.28 11.09 0.36
N VAL A 113 -10.70 11.55 -0.75
CA VAL A 113 -9.43 11.02 -1.28
C VAL A 113 -8.24 11.45 -0.43
N ILE A 114 -8.16 12.73 -0.07
CA ILE A 114 -7.08 13.24 0.78
C ILE A 114 -7.14 12.60 2.16
N ASP A 115 -8.32 12.48 2.75
CA ASP A 115 -8.49 11.86 4.07
C ASP A 115 -8.06 10.38 4.08
N THR A 116 -8.44 9.63 3.05
CA THR A 116 -8.07 8.22 2.98
C THR A 116 -6.61 8.02 2.57
N ASN A 117 -6.20 8.61 1.43
CA ASN A 117 -4.94 8.26 0.78
C ASN A 117 -3.73 8.99 1.37
N LEU A 118 -3.91 10.17 1.97
CA LEU A 118 -2.81 10.98 2.50
C LEU A 118 -2.89 11.13 4.02
N THR A 119 -3.99 11.66 4.54
CA THR A 119 -4.18 11.81 5.99
C THR A 119 -4.17 10.45 6.68
N GLY A 120 -4.80 9.43 6.09
CA GLY A 120 -4.80 8.06 6.60
C GLY A 120 -3.39 7.46 6.69
N VAL A 121 -2.55 7.64 5.66
CA VAL A 121 -1.14 7.21 5.68
C VAL A 121 -0.37 7.94 6.77
N PHE A 122 -0.54 9.25 6.91
CA PHE A 122 0.06 10.03 8.00
C PHE A 122 -0.35 9.49 9.38
N LEU A 123 -1.64 9.24 9.61
CA LEU A 123 -2.15 8.69 10.87
C LEU A 123 -1.55 7.32 11.17
N CYS A 124 -1.51 6.44 10.16
CA CYS A 124 -0.93 5.10 10.27
C CYS A 124 0.55 5.17 10.65
N MET A 125 1.37 5.91 9.90
CA MET A 125 2.80 6.04 10.19
C MET A 125 3.05 6.60 11.59
N ARG A 126 2.29 7.62 12.00
CA ARG A 126 2.39 8.22 13.33
C ARG A 126 2.13 7.23 14.47
N ALA A 127 1.20 6.28 14.28
CA ALA A 127 0.90 5.23 15.27
C ALA A 127 1.87 4.05 15.17
N GLN A 128 2.31 3.67 13.96
CA GLN A 128 3.17 2.52 13.70
C GLN A 128 4.62 2.76 14.15
N ILE A 129 5.17 3.95 13.91
CA ILE A 129 6.57 4.28 14.18
C ILE A 129 6.96 4.02 15.64
N PRO A 130 6.22 4.49 16.67
CA PRO A 130 6.58 4.20 18.05
C PRO A 130 6.59 2.69 18.37
N ALA A 131 5.65 1.92 17.81
CA ALA A 131 5.59 0.46 18.01
C ALA A 131 6.77 -0.26 17.33
N ILE A 132 7.16 0.17 16.12
CA ILE A 132 8.32 -0.37 15.40
C ILE A 132 9.62 -0.01 16.15
N LEU A 133 9.75 1.20 16.66
CA LEU A 133 10.91 1.59 17.50
C LEU A 133 11.00 0.74 18.77
N ALA A 134 9.89 0.49 19.45
CA ALA A 134 9.84 -0.37 20.63
C ALA A 134 10.22 -1.83 20.31
N SER A 135 10.11 -2.24 19.06
CA SER A 135 10.50 -3.57 18.57
C SER A 135 11.97 -3.65 18.13
N GLY A 136 12.70 -2.52 18.15
CA GLY A 136 14.13 -2.43 17.78
C GLY A 136 14.38 -1.94 16.35
N GLY A 137 13.41 -1.34 15.70
CA GLY A 137 13.50 -0.86 14.32
C GLY A 137 12.74 -1.76 13.33
N GLY A 138 12.74 -1.37 12.04
CA GLY A 138 12.01 -2.12 11.03
C GLY A 138 11.85 -1.39 9.68
N SER A 139 10.79 -1.72 8.94
CA SER A 139 10.55 -1.16 7.62
C SER A 139 9.08 -0.78 7.40
N ILE A 140 8.84 0.39 6.83
CA ILE A 140 7.52 0.86 6.40
C ILE A 140 7.49 0.99 4.88
N VAL A 141 6.47 0.42 4.25
CA VAL A 141 6.21 0.55 2.82
C VAL A 141 4.89 1.28 2.62
N ASN A 142 4.92 2.43 1.98
CA ASN A 142 3.74 3.18 1.62
C ASN A 142 3.36 2.91 0.16
N ILE A 143 2.10 2.63 -0.13
CA ILE A 143 1.64 2.43 -1.50
C ILE A 143 1.22 3.78 -2.09
N SER A 144 2.09 4.32 -2.95
CA SER A 144 1.79 5.47 -3.78
C SER A 144 1.13 5.03 -5.11
N SER A 145 1.60 5.51 -6.23
CA SER A 145 1.15 5.18 -7.59
C SER A 145 2.16 5.72 -8.61
N ALA A 146 2.14 5.24 -9.85
CA ALA A 146 2.78 5.92 -10.98
C ALA A 146 2.30 7.38 -11.10
N TYR A 147 1.04 7.65 -10.76
CA TYR A 147 0.49 9.00 -10.64
C TYR A 147 1.04 9.83 -9.46
N GLY A 148 1.80 9.24 -8.56
CA GLY A 148 2.62 9.97 -7.57
C GLY A 148 3.97 10.42 -8.11
N LEU A 149 4.33 10.00 -9.33
CA LEU A 149 5.57 10.38 -10.04
C LEU A 149 5.29 11.27 -11.24
N ASN A 150 4.10 11.16 -11.83
CA ASN A 150 3.64 11.91 -12.99
C ASN A 150 2.28 12.57 -12.73
N GLY A 151 1.88 13.50 -13.61
CA GLY A 151 0.51 14.03 -13.65
C GLY A 151 -0.48 12.95 -14.12
N GLY A 152 -1.74 13.08 -13.71
CA GLY A 152 -2.82 12.23 -14.20
C GLY A 152 -3.46 12.80 -15.45
N ASP A 153 -3.78 11.94 -16.42
CA ASP A 153 -4.45 12.30 -17.68
C ASP A 153 -5.93 11.90 -17.72
N ILE A 154 -6.45 11.34 -16.63
CA ILE A 154 -7.83 10.86 -16.52
C ILE A 154 -8.72 11.72 -15.60
N GLY A 155 -8.32 12.94 -15.25
CA GLY A 155 -9.12 13.83 -14.43
C GLY A 155 -9.36 13.28 -13.00
N ASN A 156 -8.28 13.05 -12.27
CA ASN A 156 -8.26 12.47 -10.92
C ASN A 156 -7.37 13.28 -9.95
N ALA A 157 -7.59 14.61 -9.92
CA ALA A 157 -6.73 15.56 -9.20
C ALA A 157 -6.46 15.21 -7.74
N GLY A 158 -7.49 14.82 -6.97
CA GLY A 158 -7.33 14.42 -5.56
C GLY A 158 -6.42 13.19 -5.42
N TYR A 159 -6.60 12.18 -6.29
CA TYR A 159 -5.78 10.97 -6.26
C TYR A 159 -4.30 11.30 -6.53
N VAL A 160 -4.02 12.00 -7.63
CA VAL A 160 -2.66 12.43 -8.00
C VAL A 160 -2.01 13.20 -6.86
N SER A 161 -2.69 14.23 -6.35
CA SER A 161 -2.20 15.06 -5.24
C SER A 161 -1.89 14.23 -4.00
N SER A 162 -2.81 13.31 -3.63
CA SER A 162 -2.60 12.43 -2.48
C SER A 162 -1.38 11.53 -2.64
N LYS A 163 -1.15 10.96 -3.84
CA LYS A 163 -0.05 10.04 -4.10
C LYS A 163 1.31 10.74 -4.15
N TRP A 164 1.37 11.98 -4.65
CA TRP A 164 2.55 12.85 -4.50
C TRP A 164 2.82 13.16 -3.02
N GLY A 165 1.78 13.46 -2.24
CA GLY A 165 1.88 13.70 -0.80
C GLY A 165 2.43 12.51 -0.03
N VAL A 166 2.04 11.28 -0.39
CA VAL A 166 2.57 10.04 0.21
C VAL A 166 4.07 9.91 -0.01
N ILE A 167 4.59 10.27 -1.19
CA ILE A 167 6.03 10.28 -1.45
C ILE A 167 6.74 11.32 -0.59
N GLY A 168 6.14 12.50 -0.41
CA GLY A 168 6.65 13.53 0.51
C GLY A 168 6.76 13.03 1.94
N LEU A 169 5.68 12.43 2.48
CA LEU A 169 5.68 11.82 3.83
C LEU A 169 6.73 10.71 3.96
N THR A 170 6.86 9.86 2.94
CA THR A 170 7.85 8.78 2.89
C THR A 170 9.27 9.30 3.06
N LYS A 171 9.64 10.31 2.27
CA LYS A 171 10.99 10.90 2.29
C LYS A 171 11.30 11.58 3.62
N THR A 172 10.34 12.32 4.16
CA THR A 172 10.48 12.99 5.46
C THR A 172 10.70 11.98 6.58
N ALA A 173 9.83 10.97 6.69
CA ALA A 173 9.97 9.94 7.72
C ALA A 173 11.24 9.09 7.55
N ALA A 174 11.68 8.84 6.31
CA ALA A 174 12.94 8.15 6.05
C ALA A 174 14.14 8.90 6.62
N ILE A 175 14.15 10.24 6.55
CA ILE A 175 15.21 11.08 7.15
C ILE A 175 15.11 11.09 8.66
N ASP A 176 13.91 11.29 9.20
CA ASP A 176 13.68 11.47 10.63
C ASP A 176 14.07 10.22 11.45
N TYR A 177 13.80 9.02 10.89
CA TYR A 177 13.90 7.77 11.63
C TYR A 177 15.04 6.83 11.19
N ALA A 178 15.83 7.19 10.16
CA ALA A 178 16.94 6.37 9.68
C ALA A 178 17.94 5.99 10.79
N ARG A 179 18.36 6.97 11.59
CA ARG A 179 19.31 6.76 12.69
C ARG A 179 18.74 5.94 13.85
N LEU A 180 17.42 5.78 13.88
CA LEU A 180 16.69 4.99 14.86
C LEU A 180 16.33 3.59 14.34
N GLY A 181 16.87 3.22 13.16
CA GLY A 181 16.73 1.88 12.62
C GLY A 181 15.43 1.61 11.87
N ILE A 182 14.69 2.65 11.44
CA ILE A 182 13.52 2.49 10.58
C ILE A 182 13.83 2.95 9.16
N ARG A 183 13.53 2.09 8.18
CA ARG A 183 13.50 2.44 6.77
C ARG A 183 12.06 2.74 6.34
N VAL A 184 11.87 3.76 5.52
CA VAL A 184 10.56 4.12 4.98
C VAL A 184 10.69 4.33 3.48
N ASN A 185 9.95 3.54 2.70
CA ASN A 185 9.97 3.60 1.24
C ASN A 185 8.55 3.64 0.68
N ALA A 186 8.41 4.09 -0.55
CA ALA A 186 7.16 4.03 -1.30
C ALA A 186 7.30 3.09 -2.51
N ILE A 187 6.26 2.32 -2.79
CA ILE A 187 6.06 1.65 -4.07
C ILE A 187 5.06 2.46 -4.87
N CYS A 188 5.32 2.61 -6.16
CA CYS A 188 4.50 3.35 -7.10
C CYS A 188 3.99 2.40 -8.19
N PRO A 189 2.89 1.63 -7.93
CA PRO A 189 2.32 0.74 -8.92
C PRO A 189 1.73 1.53 -10.11
N GLY A 190 1.84 0.96 -11.30
CA GLY A 190 1.00 1.31 -12.44
C GLY A 190 -0.35 0.59 -12.38
N TYR A 191 -0.94 0.37 -13.53
CA TYR A 191 -2.16 -0.42 -13.63
C TYR A 191 -1.87 -1.91 -13.39
N CYS A 192 -2.44 -2.46 -12.31
CA CYS A 192 -2.30 -3.86 -11.92
C CYS A 192 -3.67 -4.50 -11.74
N HIS A 193 -3.77 -5.80 -12.01
CA HIS A 193 -4.95 -6.59 -11.69
C HIS A 193 -5.32 -6.44 -10.22
N SER A 194 -6.53 -5.98 -9.96
CA SER A 194 -7.05 -5.75 -8.61
C SER A 194 -8.56 -5.49 -8.65
N GLU A 195 -9.22 -5.61 -7.50
CA GLU A 195 -10.63 -5.22 -7.35
C GLU A 195 -10.88 -3.73 -7.72
N MET A 196 -9.84 -2.89 -7.67
CA MET A 196 -9.93 -1.48 -8.04
C MET A 196 -9.91 -1.26 -9.56
N VAL A 197 -9.19 -2.08 -10.32
CA VAL A 197 -8.94 -1.88 -11.76
C VAL A 197 -9.78 -2.80 -12.63
N ASP A 198 -9.91 -4.08 -12.26
CA ASP A 198 -10.54 -5.11 -13.08
C ASP A 198 -11.99 -4.78 -13.50
N PRO A 199 -12.86 -4.21 -12.64
CA PRO A 199 -14.22 -3.85 -13.05
C PRO A 199 -14.28 -2.82 -14.19
N TYR A 200 -13.31 -1.91 -14.25
CA TYR A 200 -13.23 -0.93 -15.35
C TYR A 200 -12.72 -1.56 -16.63
N VAL A 201 -11.76 -2.47 -16.53
CA VAL A 201 -11.23 -3.23 -17.68
C VAL A 201 -12.32 -4.10 -18.29
N GLU A 202 -13.13 -4.75 -17.46
CA GLU A 202 -14.25 -5.58 -17.90
C GLU A 202 -15.39 -4.76 -18.56
N ALA A 203 -15.68 -3.57 -17.99
CA ALA A 203 -16.72 -2.70 -18.51
C ALA A 203 -16.37 -2.04 -19.85
N GLU A 204 -15.12 -1.63 -20.05
CA GLU A 204 -14.65 -0.86 -21.20
C GLU A 204 -13.31 -1.38 -21.76
N PRO A 205 -13.25 -2.63 -22.25
CA PRO A 205 -11.98 -3.27 -22.67
C PRO A 205 -11.21 -2.48 -23.72
N ALA A 206 -11.92 -1.93 -24.74
CA ALA A 206 -11.29 -1.19 -25.83
C ALA A 206 -10.70 0.16 -25.38
N MET A 207 -11.27 0.79 -24.36
CA MET A 207 -10.72 2.00 -23.75
C MET A 207 -9.44 1.65 -22.97
N PHE A 208 -9.47 0.58 -22.18
CA PHE A 208 -8.34 0.16 -21.39
C PHE A 208 -7.18 -0.38 -22.23
N GLU A 209 -7.43 -1.03 -23.35
CA GLU A 209 -6.38 -1.41 -24.30
C GLU A 209 -5.61 -0.17 -24.80
N LYS A 210 -6.31 0.95 -25.08
CA LYS A 210 -5.67 2.21 -25.42
C LYS A 210 -4.90 2.83 -24.24
N ILE A 211 -5.44 2.72 -23.03
CA ILE A 211 -4.76 3.18 -21.81
C ILE A 211 -3.47 2.38 -21.63
N PHE A 212 -3.52 1.05 -21.66
CA PHE A 212 -2.34 0.21 -21.47
C PHE A 212 -1.27 0.44 -22.54
N SER A 213 -1.66 0.62 -23.80
CA SER A 213 -0.72 0.95 -24.88
C SER A 213 0.01 2.28 -24.64
N ARG A 214 -0.57 3.18 -23.85
CA ARG A 214 0.05 4.46 -23.46
C ARG A 214 0.81 4.37 -22.14
N HIS A 215 0.27 3.67 -21.15
CA HIS A 215 0.75 3.69 -19.77
C HIS A 215 1.72 2.55 -19.43
N SER A 216 1.75 1.44 -20.17
CA SER A 216 2.72 0.36 -19.93
C SER A 216 3.58 0.11 -21.15
N ALA A 217 4.91 0.22 -21.02
CA ALA A 217 5.83 -0.15 -22.09
C ALA A 217 5.80 -1.67 -22.36
N MET A 218 5.41 -2.45 -21.34
CA MET A 218 5.21 -3.89 -21.46
C MET A 218 3.86 -4.27 -22.09
N ASN A 219 2.97 -3.29 -22.34
CA ASN A 219 1.65 -3.46 -22.96
C ASN A 219 0.78 -4.52 -22.29
N ARG A 220 0.81 -4.57 -20.97
CA ARG A 220 -0.04 -5.43 -20.14
C ARG A 220 -0.30 -4.78 -18.78
N LEU A 221 -1.30 -5.26 -18.09
CA LEU A 221 -1.44 -5.03 -16.65
C LEU A 221 -0.30 -5.72 -15.87
N GLY A 222 0.07 -5.15 -14.75
CA GLY A 222 0.86 -5.85 -13.75
C GLY A 222 0.01 -6.86 -12.99
N GLU A 223 0.65 -7.91 -12.49
CA GLU A 223 0.03 -8.83 -11.56
C GLU A 223 0.16 -8.30 -10.12
N SER A 224 -0.85 -8.52 -9.28
CA SER A 224 -0.76 -8.14 -7.86
C SER A 224 0.46 -8.74 -7.16
N GLN A 225 0.92 -9.92 -7.60
CA GLN A 225 2.11 -10.57 -7.07
C GLN A 225 3.40 -9.79 -7.39
N GLU A 226 3.51 -9.16 -8.56
CA GLU A 226 4.70 -8.36 -8.92
C GLU A 226 4.87 -7.16 -7.96
N VAL A 227 3.77 -6.59 -7.48
CA VAL A 227 3.79 -5.55 -6.44
C VAL A 227 4.09 -6.13 -5.06
N ALA A 228 3.52 -7.30 -4.73
CA ALA A 228 3.76 -7.99 -3.46
C ALA A 228 5.25 -8.37 -3.31
N ASP A 229 5.89 -8.87 -4.36
CA ASP A 229 7.31 -9.21 -4.36
C ASP A 229 8.20 -7.99 -4.03
N ALA A 230 7.85 -6.82 -4.57
CA ALA A 230 8.56 -5.58 -4.27
C ALA A 230 8.30 -5.09 -2.82
N ILE A 231 7.08 -5.27 -2.29
CA ILE A 231 6.76 -5.00 -0.87
C ILE A 231 7.63 -5.89 0.03
N GLU A 232 7.69 -7.18 -0.25
CA GLU A 232 8.47 -8.15 0.51
C GLU A 232 9.96 -7.79 0.52
N TRP A 233 10.52 -7.48 -0.65
CA TRP A 233 11.90 -7.04 -0.74
C TRP A 233 12.17 -5.80 0.11
N LEU A 234 11.29 -4.79 0.07
CA LEU A 234 11.45 -3.57 0.88
C LEU A 234 11.27 -3.81 2.38
N LEU A 235 10.47 -4.79 2.78
CA LEU A 235 10.33 -5.18 4.19
C LEU A 235 11.51 -6.01 4.69
N SER A 236 12.24 -6.69 3.80
CA SER A 236 13.34 -7.58 4.15
C SER A 236 14.67 -6.85 4.38
N ASP A 237 15.64 -7.56 4.97
CA ASP A 237 17.01 -7.07 5.16
C ASP A 237 17.80 -6.96 3.83
N GLN A 238 17.30 -7.54 2.74
CA GLN A 238 17.92 -7.43 1.41
C GLN A 238 17.90 -5.99 0.87
N SER A 239 17.00 -5.14 1.38
CA SER A 239 16.90 -3.72 1.06
C SER A 239 17.46 -2.82 2.16
N SER A 240 18.41 -3.30 2.97
CA SER A 240 18.94 -2.62 4.16
C SER A 240 19.51 -1.21 3.90
N PHE A 241 19.93 -0.91 2.67
CA PHE A 241 20.43 0.41 2.29
C PHE A 241 19.47 1.21 1.40
N VAL A 242 18.20 0.75 1.28
CA VAL A 242 17.14 1.46 0.54
C VAL A 242 16.25 2.19 1.53
N ASN A 243 16.28 3.53 1.49
CA ASN A 243 15.53 4.38 2.40
C ASN A 243 15.12 5.69 1.72
N GLY A 244 13.87 6.10 1.83
CA GLY A 244 13.32 7.30 1.18
C GLY A 244 13.08 7.15 -0.33
N ALA A 245 13.17 5.94 -0.88
CA ALA A 245 12.93 5.67 -2.28
C ALA A 245 11.44 5.71 -2.63
N ALA A 246 11.13 6.12 -3.86
CA ALA A 246 9.84 5.93 -4.51
C ALA A 246 10.09 5.02 -5.73
N ILE A 247 9.70 3.76 -5.63
CA ILE A 247 10.07 2.71 -6.59
C ILE A 247 8.90 2.42 -7.52
N PRO A 248 9.02 2.70 -8.83
CA PRO A 248 7.98 2.38 -9.79
C PRO A 248 7.92 0.87 -10.05
N ILE A 249 6.71 0.31 -10.00
CA ILE A 249 6.36 -1.06 -10.41
C ILE A 249 5.21 -0.93 -11.40
N GLU A 250 5.52 -0.55 -12.65
CA GLU A 250 4.52 0.04 -13.57
C GLU A 250 4.75 -0.32 -15.05
N GLY A 251 5.66 -1.26 -15.34
CA GLY A 251 5.91 -1.73 -16.70
C GLY A 251 6.49 -0.68 -17.64
N GLY A 252 7.21 0.34 -17.12
CA GLY A 252 7.89 1.37 -17.90
C GLY A 252 7.02 2.59 -18.24
N GLU A 253 5.92 2.82 -17.52
CA GLU A 253 5.02 3.95 -17.71
C GLU A 253 5.74 5.31 -17.55
N THR A 254 6.49 5.48 -16.48
CA THR A 254 7.16 6.74 -16.15
C THR A 254 8.45 7.00 -16.91
N THR A 255 8.92 6.03 -17.72
CA THR A 255 10.15 6.14 -18.52
C THR A 255 9.89 6.56 -19.95
N ARG A 256 8.64 6.62 -20.41
CA ARG A 256 8.32 7.04 -21.78
C ARG A 256 8.54 8.54 -21.98
N LEU A 257 9.25 8.89 -23.06
CA LEU A 257 9.17 10.23 -23.65
C LEU A 257 7.93 10.27 -24.52
N TYR A 258 7.01 11.16 -24.23
CA TYR A 258 5.80 11.39 -25.04
C TYR A 258 6.14 12.14 -26.33
#